data_202f505d831c8bb8d5351a391ffa30c6
#
_entry.id   202f505d831c8bb8d5351a391ffa30c6
#
_cell.length_a   1.000
_cell.length_b   1.000
_cell.length_c   1.000
_cell.angle_alpha   90.00
_cell.angle_beta   90.00
_cell.angle_gamma   90.00
#
_symmetry.space_group_name_H-M   'P 1'
#
loop_
_entity.id
_entity.type
_entity.pdbx_description
1 polymer ?
#
loop_
_entity_poly.entity_id
_entity_poly.type
_entity_poly.pdbx_seq_one_letter_code
_entity_poly.pdbx_strand_id
1 'polypeptide(L)'
;HYSNCGYQRCAWNVYVKDGIVWREEQAANYEAVRADLPDFNPRGCQKGACYSMRMYDESRLTVPLKRVGERGEGKWKRVSWDEALSDIADRMIDAMVSEQHGPGSIYWDIGSSSSNGCHALGVTRTGYLLDTPILENTTEMGDHAPGVTTTTGKLIFTSSMDDLCNSDLVLIWGGNPNYTHIPNAHFIYEARYKGAYLVTIAPDFNPSSCHADEWMNVNIGTDAALALAMCKVVVDEQLYKPAFMVEQTDMPFLVRLDNRKFLREQDMEGDGKDDRFYVYDTVANKVVQAPRSTLDLDGIQPALEGEYEVETLDRKS
;
A
#
# COMPACT_ATOMS: atom_id res chain seq x y z
N HIS A 1 -14.27 0.75 14.74
CA HIS A 1 -13.63 2.07 14.51
C HIS A 1 -12.78 2.09 13.24
N TYR A 2 -13.27 1.50 12.19
CA TYR A 2 -12.48 1.27 10.97
C TYR A 2 -12.08 2.55 10.26
N SER A 3 -13.00 3.48 10.06
CA SER A 3 -12.80 4.66 9.21
C SER A 3 -11.82 5.71 9.75
N ASN A 4 -11.37 5.60 11.00
CA ASN A 4 -10.48 6.59 11.62
C ASN A 4 -9.04 6.15 11.82
N CYS A 5 -8.71 4.90 11.61
CA CYS A 5 -7.35 4.37 11.84
C CYS A 5 -6.96 3.26 10.87
N GLY A 6 -7.61 3.21 9.72
CA GLY A 6 -7.27 2.29 8.65
C GLY A 6 -7.38 0.82 9.07
N TYR A 7 -6.30 0.08 8.98
CA TYR A 7 -6.29 -1.37 9.02
C TYR A 7 -6.26 -2.03 10.40
N GLN A 8 -6.33 -1.27 11.50
CA GLN A 8 -6.16 -1.81 12.86
C GLN A 8 -7.31 -2.72 13.31
N ARG A 9 -8.52 -2.50 12.79
CA ARG A 9 -9.71 -3.34 13.02
C ARG A 9 -9.95 -3.71 14.48
N CYS A 10 -9.74 -2.76 15.41
CA CYS A 10 -9.96 -2.99 16.83
C CYS A 10 -11.42 -3.31 17.09
N ALA A 11 -11.68 -4.38 17.85
CA ALA A 11 -13.01 -4.74 18.30
C ALA A 11 -13.32 -4.11 19.66
N TRP A 12 -14.56 -3.69 19.84
CA TRP A 12 -15.04 -3.01 21.04
C TRP A 12 -16.39 -3.59 21.47
N ASN A 13 -16.54 -3.81 22.75
CA ASN A 13 -17.84 -4.01 23.38
C ASN A 13 -18.47 -2.64 23.60
N VAL A 14 -19.62 -2.41 23.00
CA VAL A 14 -20.33 -1.13 23.08
C VAL A 14 -21.53 -1.29 23.98
N TYR A 15 -21.56 -0.52 25.06
CA TYR A 15 -22.66 -0.53 26.04
C TYR A 15 -23.65 0.56 25.68
N VAL A 16 -24.89 0.14 25.42
CA VAL A 16 -25.99 1.04 25.04
C VAL A 16 -27.07 1.02 26.11
N LYS A 17 -27.48 2.20 26.57
CA LYS A 17 -28.58 2.40 27.47
C LYS A 17 -29.55 3.43 26.88
N ASP A 18 -30.82 3.09 26.80
CA ASP A 18 -31.89 3.94 26.26
C ASP A 18 -31.55 4.52 24.85
N GLY A 19 -30.88 3.70 24.01
CA GLY A 19 -30.46 4.09 22.66
C GLY A 19 -29.18 4.94 22.61
N ILE A 20 -28.54 5.23 23.73
CA ILE A 20 -27.34 6.04 23.83
C ILE A 20 -26.14 5.13 24.16
N VAL A 21 -25.08 5.24 23.37
CA VAL A 21 -23.78 4.64 23.69
C VAL A 21 -23.15 5.43 24.82
N TRP A 22 -22.94 4.81 25.96
CA TRP A 22 -22.40 5.47 27.13
C TRP A 22 -21.01 5.00 27.54
N ARG A 23 -20.56 3.85 26.99
CA ARG A 23 -19.26 3.27 27.29
C ARG A 23 -18.79 2.36 26.16
N GLU A 24 -17.50 2.35 25.90
CA GLU A 24 -16.82 1.35 25.10
C GLU A 24 -15.71 0.68 25.91
N GLU A 25 -15.58 -0.62 25.76
CA GLU A 25 -14.47 -1.42 26.30
C GLU A 25 -13.82 -2.23 25.19
N GLN A 26 -12.52 -2.45 25.31
CA GLN A 26 -11.82 -3.32 24.39
C GLN A 26 -12.40 -4.74 24.48
N ALA A 27 -12.77 -5.31 23.34
CA ALA A 27 -13.23 -6.69 23.29
C ALA A 27 -12.01 -7.62 23.35
N ALA A 28 -11.77 -8.18 24.54
CA ALA A 28 -10.67 -9.10 24.83
C ALA A 28 -11.13 -10.55 24.58
N ASN A 29 -11.56 -10.85 23.35
CA ASN A 29 -12.17 -12.13 22.99
C ASN A 29 -11.51 -12.80 21.78
N TYR A 30 -10.32 -12.38 21.40
CA TYR A 30 -9.52 -13.07 20.39
C TYR A 30 -8.87 -14.30 21.01
N GLU A 31 -8.90 -15.41 20.29
CA GLU A 31 -8.18 -16.61 20.69
C GLU A 31 -6.67 -16.45 20.44
N ALA A 32 -5.86 -16.96 21.36
CA ALA A 32 -4.43 -17.02 21.16
C ALA A 32 -4.11 -17.99 20.02
N VAL A 33 -3.35 -17.53 19.03
CA VAL A 33 -2.98 -18.36 17.86
C VAL A 33 -1.97 -19.44 18.26
N ARG A 34 -1.01 -19.08 19.11
CA ARG A 34 0.04 -19.96 19.64
C ARG A 34 0.44 -19.47 21.05
N ALA A 35 0.79 -20.42 21.91
CA ALA A 35 1.17 -20.12 23.29
C ALA A 35 2.52 -19.40 23.42
N ASP A 36 3.38 -19.51 22.43
CA ASP A 36 4.71 -18.90 22.37
C ASP A 36 4.75 -17.52 21.69
N LEU A 37 3.60 -17.08 21.17
CA LEU A 37 3.46 -15.76 20.52
C LEU A 37 2.68 -14.78 21.41
N PRO A 38 2.91 -13.48 21.24
CA PRO A 38 2.15 -12.46 21.94
C PRO A 38 0.66 -12.56 21.69
N ASP A 39 -0.14 -12.38 22.72
CA ASP A 39 -1.59 -12.35 22.63
C ASP A 39 -2.07 -11.09 21.89
N PHE A 40 -3.14 -11.23 21.12
CA PHE A 40 -3.84 -10.10 20.50
C PHE A 40 -4.74 -9.33 21.49
N ASN A 41 -4.88 -9.76 22.72
CA ASN A 41 -5.75 -9.15 23.73
C ASN A 41 -4.96 -8.40 24.83
N PRO A 42 -5.50 -7.28 25.33
CA PRO A 42 -6.56 -6.47 24.74
C PRO A 42 -6.05 -5.62 23.58
N ARG A 43 -6.92 -5.25 22.63
CA ARG A 43 -6.56 -4.47 21.44
C ARG A 43 -7.39 -3.21 21.35
N GLY A 44 -6.72 -2.11 21.31
CA GLY A 44 -7.32 -0.80 21.14
C GLY A 44 -6.41 0.28 21.65
N CYS A 45 -6.82 1.51 21.44
CA CYS A 45 -6.13 2.68 21.95
C CYS A 45 -7.14 3.68 22.51
N GLN A 46 -6.65 4.74 23.14
CA GLN A 46 -7.50 5.78 23.71
C GLN A 46 -8.45 6.43 22.71
N LYS A 47 -8.10 6.49 21.41
CA LYS A 47 -8.99 7.03 20.36
C LYS A 47 -10.27 6.21 20.22
N GLY A 48 -10.14 4.88 20.26
CA GLY A 48 -11.28 3.98 20.25
C GLY A 48 -12.07 4.01 21.55
N ALA A 49 -11.38 4.08 22.68
CA ALA A 49 -11.99 4.07 24.00
C ALA A 49 -12.88 5.29 24.32
N CYS A 50 -12.78 6.38 23.57
CA CYS A 50 -13.57 7.58 23.73
C CYS A 50 -14.38 7.97 22.47
N TYR A 51 -14.66 7.01 21.59
CA TYR A 51 -15.31 7.32 20.32
C TYR A 51 -16.77 7.76 20.49
N SER A 52 -17.46 7.27 21.51
CA SER A 52 -18.81 7.72 21.89
C SER A 52 -18.85 9.20 22.22
N MET A 53 -17.83 9.76 22.85
CA MET A 53 -17.75 11.20 23.11
C MET A 53 -17.85 12.01 21.83
N ARG A 54 -17.20 11.55 20.75
CA ARG A 54 -17.27 12.20 19.44
C ARG A 54 -18.67 12.10 18.81
N MET A 55 -19.41 11.02 19.09
CA MET A 55 -20.76 10.86 18.57
C MET A 55 -21.72 11.90 19.14
N TYR A 56 -21.52 12.31 20.40
CA TYR A 56 -22.42 13.20 21.15
C TYR A 56 -21.80 14.57 21.44
N ASP A 57 -20.67 14.88 20.80
CA ASP A 57 -20.02 16.18 20.95
C ASP A 57 -20.92 17.31 20.45
N GLU A 58 -20.99 18.41 21.20
CA GLU A 58 -21.81 19.58 20.86
C GLU A 58 -21.41 20.24 19.54
N SER A 59 -20.14 20.11 19.15
CA SER A 59 -19.60 20.62 17.89
C SER A 59 -19.93 19.74 16.68
N ARG A 60 -20.49 18.54 16.89
CA ARG A 60 -20.84 17.63 15.83
C ARG A 60 -21.91 18.21 14.91
N LEU A 61 -21.66 18.20 13.60
CA LEU A 61 -22.63 18.59 12.60
C LEU A 61 -23.76 17.56 12.55
N THR A 62 -25.00 17.99 12.80
CA THR A 62 -26.21 17.15 12.79
C THR A 62 -27.15 17.49 11.64
N VAL A 63 -26.87 18.56 10.92
CA VAL A 63 -27.66 19.04 9.78
C VAL A 63 -26.73 19.53 8.68
N PRO A 64 -27.17 19.57 7.41
CA PRO A 64 -26.38 20.15 6.33
C PRO A 64 -26.16 21.66 6.57
N LEU A 65 -24.97 22.12 6.18
CA LEU A 65 -24.57 23.52 6.23
C LEU A 65 -24.25 24.04 4.83
N LYS A 66 -24.86 25.16 4.46
CA LYS A 66 -24.57 25.89 3.22
C LYS A 66 -23.75 27.13 3.52
N ARG A 67 -22.64 27.31 2.81
CA ARG A 67 -21.83 28.52 2.94
C ARG A 67 -22.59 29.74 2.43
N VAL A 68 -22.59 30.82 3.20
CA VAL A 68 -23.28 32.09 2.87
C VAL A 68 -22.32 33.29 2.77
N GLY A 69 -21.04 33.10 3.11
CA GLY A 69 -19.99 34.09 2.99
C GLY A 69 -18.95 33.72 1.93
N GLU A 70 -17.95 34.56 1.81
CA GLU A 70 -16.80 34.28 0.95
C GLU A 70 -16.01 33.06 1.43
N ARG A 71 -15.22 32.47 0.55
CA ARG A 71 -14.37 31.33 0.87
C ARG A 71 -13.34 31.74 1.94
N GLY A 72 -13.35 31.01 3.07
CA GLY A 72 -12.48 31.32 4.22
C GLY A 72 -13.13 32.14 5.33
N GLU A 73 -14.28 32.80 5.11
CA GLU A 73 -14.97 33.59 6.14
C GLU A 73 -15.60 32.74 7.27
N GLY A 74 -15.80 31.44 7.06
CA GLY A 74 -16.42 30.57 8.06
C GLY A 74 -17.90 30.80 8.31
N LYS A 75 -18.60 31.50 7.42
CA LYS A 75 -20.03 31.83 7.56
C LYS A 75 -20.91 30.74 6.92
N TRP A 76 -21.76 30.12 7.73
CA TRP A 76 -22.59 29.00 7.35
C TRP A 76 -24.03 29.18 7.77
N LYS A 77 -24.97 28.68 6.94
CA LYS A 77 -26.41 28.62 7.23
C LYS A 77 -26.83 27.16 7.31
N ARG A 78 -27.65 26.81 8.30
CA ARG A 78 -28.32 25.51 8.37
C ARG A 78 -29.37 25.43 7.26
N VAL A 79 -29.41 24.29 6.56
CA VAL A 79 -30.39 24.00 5.51
C VAL A 79 -30.99 22.63 5.74
N SER A 80 -32.13 22.34 5.13
CA SER A 80 -32.72 21.00 5.15
C SER A 80 -31.91 20.04 4.23
N TRP A 81 -32.12 18.75 4.43
CA TRP A 81 -31.54 17.74 3.51
C TRP A 81 -32.10 17.92 2.09
N ASP A 82 -33.41 18.22 1.94
CA ASP A 82 -34.01 18.44 0.63
C ASP A 82 -33.40 19.65 -0.08
N GLU A 83 -33.22 20.77 0.63
CA GLU A 83 -32.57 21.94 0.07
C GLU A 83 -31.13 21.61 -0.35
N ALA A 84 -30.36 20.94 0.49
CA ALA A 84 -28.97 20.58 0.19
C ALA A 84 -28.85 19.63 -1.01
N LEU A 85 -29.66 18.58 -1.05
CA LEU A 85 -29.64 17.58 -2.13
C LEU A 85 -30.12 18.17 -3.45
N SER A 86 -31.17 19.02 -3.44
CA SER A 86 -31.63 19.71 -4.64
C SER A 86 -30.57 20.66 -5.20
N ASP A 87 -29.96 21.50 -4.36
CA ASP A 87 -28.90 22.42 -4.79
C ASP A 87 -27.70 21.67 -5.39
N ILE A 88 -27.31 20.51 -4.83
CA ILE A 88 -26.24 19.69 -5.37
C ILE A 88 -26.67 19.07 -6.71
N ALA A 89 -27.87 18.48 -6.78
CA ALA A 89 -28.37 17.84 -7.99
C ALA A 89 -28.48 18.83 -9.15
N ASP A 90 -29.02 20.03 -8.90
CA ASP A 90 -29.15 21.08 -9.93
C ASP A 90 -27.76 21.46 -10.50
N ARG A 91 -26.76 21.65 -9.64
CA ARG A 91 -25.39 21.96 -10.07
C ARG A 91 -24.73 20.82 -10.84
N MET A 92 -25.01 19.58 -10.45
CA MET A 92 -24.52 18.41 -11.19
C MET A 92 -25.17 18.35 -12.58
N ILE A 93 -26.49 18.57 -12.68
CA ILE A 93 -27.20 18.60 -13.96
C ILE A 93 -26.64 19.72 -14.85
N ASP A 94 -26.48 20.94 -14.31
CA ASP A 94 -25.92 22.08 -15.04
C ASP A 94 -24.51 21.74 -15.60
N ALA A 95 -23.66 21.07 -14.81
CA ALA A 95 -22.34 20.65 -15.24
C ALA A 95 -22.42 19.58 -16.33
N MET A 96 -23.31 18.59 -16.16
CA MET A 96 -23.43 17.45 -17.08
C MET A 96 -23.99 17.84 -18.44
N VAL A 97 -24.93 18.81 -18.51
CA VAL A 97 -25.52 19.28 -19.76
C VAL A 97 -24.73 20.40 -20.43
N SER A 98 -23.70 20.91 -19.78
CA SER A 98 -22.87 21.96 -20.31
C SER A 98 -22.04 21.47 -21.50
N GLU A 99 -22.16 22.13 -22.64
CA GLU A 99 -21.33 21.84 -23.83
C GLU A 99 -19.84 22.05 -23.58
N GLN A 100 -19.47 22.92 -22.64
CA GLN A 100 -18.10 23.24 -22.27
C GLN A 100 -17.48 22.22 -21.31
N HIS A 101 -18.27 21.62 -20.43
CA HIS A 101 -17.75 20.85 -19.29
C HIS A 101 -18.13 19.37 -19.38
N GLY A 102 -19.42 19.05 -19.45
CA GLY A 102 -19.93 17.68 -19.48
C GLY A 102 -19.71 16.88 -18.17
N PRO A 103 -20.08 15.60 -18.16
CA PRO A 103 -19.98 14.74 -16.96
C PRO A 103 -18.54 14.63 -16.41
N GLY A 104 -17.53 14.71 -17.25
CA GLY A 104 -16.11 14.65 -16.86
C GLY A 104 -15.65 15.80 -15.98
N SER A 105 -16.46 16.88 -15.82
CA SER A 105 -16.14 17.98 -14.91
C SER A 105 -16.57 17.72 -13.46
N ILE A 106 -17.35 16.69 -13.21
CA ILE A 106 -17.76 16.25 -11.87
C ILE A 106 -16.74 15.23 -11.39
N TYR A 107 -16.12 15.48 -10.28
CA TYR A 107 -15.02 14.67 -9.77
C TYR A 107 -15.30 14.23 -8.33
N TRP A 108 -15.19 12.92 -8.07
CA TRP A 108 -15.40 12.34 -6.76
C TRP A 108 -14.08 11.99 -6.10
N ASP A 109 -13.75 12.71 -5.04
CA ASP A 109 -12.64 12.38 -4.15
C ASP A 109 -13.18 11.76 -2.87
N ILE A 110 -13.16 10.44 -2.79
CA ILE A 110 -13.74 9.68 -1.67
C ILE A 110 -12.73 9.33 -0.58
N GLY A 111 -11.43 9.52 -0.83
CA GLY A 111 -10.36 9.18 0.10
C GLY A 111 -10.24 7.68 0.42
N SER A 112 -9.05 7.25 0.80
CA SER A 112 -8.76 5.83 1.07
C SER A 112 -9.51 5.28 2.28
N SER A 113 -9.64 6.04 3.35
CA SER A 113 -10.32 5.60 4.58
C SER A 113 -11.85 5.53 4.44
N SER A 114 -12.41 6.20 3.45
CA SER A 114 -13.84 6.19 3.13
C SER A 114 -14.24 5.09 2.17
N SER A 115 -13.30 4.35 1.59
CA SER A 115 -13.54 3.32 0.59
C SER A 115 -14.17 2.03 1.12
N ASN A 116 -14.80 2.09 2.30
CA ASN A 116 -15.38 0.93 2.96
C ASN A 116 -16.84 1.17 3.36
N GLY A 117 -17.63 0.11 3.25
CA GLY A 117 -19.04 0.12 3.67
C GLY A 117 -19.99 0.68 2.64
N CYS A 118 -21.26 0.84 3.05
CA CYS A 118 -22.35 1.20 2.14
C CYS A 118 -22.20 2.59 1.51
N HIS A 119 -21.54 3.53 2.19
CA HIS A 119 -21.33 4.88 1.65
C HIS A 119 -20.37 4.87 0.44
N ALA A 120 -19.31 4.09 0.49
CA ALA A 120 -18.39 3.94 -0.63
C ALA A 120 -19.10 3.31 -1.85
N LEU A 121 -19.88 2.26 -1.62
CA LEU A 121 -20.69 1.64 -2.67
C LEU A 121 -21.69 2.65 -3.27
N GLY A 122 -22.30 3.49 -2.43
CA GLY A 122 -23.21 4.54 -2.88
C GLY A 122 -22.55 5.56 -3.80
N VAL A 123 -21.40 6.09 -3.40
CA VAL A 123 -20.64 7.06 -4.21
C VAL A 123 -20.13 6.42 -5.50
N THR A 124 -19.49 5.26 -5.41
CA THR A 124 -18.99 4.55 -6.59
C THR A 124 -20.10 4.23 -7.59
N ARG A 125 -21.25 3.73 -7.10
CA ARG A 125 -22.41 3.49 -7.96
C ARG A 125 -22.90 4.77 -8.62
N THR A 126 -22.97 5.88 -7.89
CA THR A 126 -23.42 7.17 -8.44
C THR A 126 -22.46 7.65 -9.53
N GLY A 127 -21.15 7.60 -9.30
CA GLY A 127 -20.14 7.99 -10.28
C GLY A 127 -20.26 7.18 -11.57
N TYR A 128 -20.36 5.86 -11.48
CA TYR A 128 -20.52 5.00 -12.66
C TYR A 128 -21.85 5.21 -13.41
N LEU A 129 -22.95 5.45 -12.70
CA LEU A 129 -24.23 5.69 -13.34
C LEU A 129 -24.31 7.03 -14.06
N LEU A 130 -23.55 8.02 -13.59
CA LEU A 130 -23.50 9.37 -14.16
C LEU A 130 -22.32 9.56 -15.14
N ASP A 131 -21.51 8.53 -15.35
CA ASP A 131 -20.28 8.59 -16.16
C ASP A 131 -19.33 9.72 -15.72
N THR A 132 -19.13 9.83 -14.41
CA THR A 132 -18.32 10.86 -13.78
C THR A 132 -17.05 10.24 -13.17
N PRO A 133 -15.86 10.88 -13.29
CA PRO A 133 -14.61 10.33 -12.79
C PRO A 133 -14.58 10.25 -11.26
N ILE A 134 -14.07 9.12 -10.79
CA ILE A 134 -13.80 8.86 -9.37
C ILE A 134 -12.30 8.78 -9.20
N LEU A 135 -11.74 9.59 -8.28
CA LEU A 135 -10.31 9.52 -7.96
C LEU A 135 -10.03 8.24 -7.19
N GLU A 136 -9.17 7.43 -7.76
CA GLU A 136 -8.54 6.32 -7.05
C GLU A 136 -7.23 6.84 -6.40
N ASN A 137 -7.36 7.61 -5.35
CA ASN A 137 -6.24 8.28 -4.69
C ASN A 137 -5.32 7.32 -3.92
N THR A 138 -5.78 6.14 -3.58
CA THR A 138 -5.00 5.17 -2.80
C THR A 138 -3.86 4.57 -3.61
N THR A 139 -4.14 4.15 -4.84
CA THR A 139 -3.13 3.58 -5.75
C THR A 139 -2.25 4.67 -6.35
N GLU A 140 -2.84 5.78 -6.76
CA GLU A 140 -2.13 6.90 -7.38
C GLU A 140 -1.16 7.57 -6.41
N MET A 141 -1.54 7.70 -5.13
CA MET A 141 -0.70 8.29 -4.08
C MET A 141 0.26 7.29 -3.42
N GLY A 142 0.18 6.01 -3.79
CA GLY A 142 1.07 4.97 -3.30
C GLY A 142 0.68 4.33 -1.97
N ASP A 143 -0.46 4.65 -1.40
CA ASP A 143 -0.94 4.08 -0.12
C ASP A 143 -1.14 2.55 -0.18
N HIS A 144 -1.43 2.01 -1.38
CA HIS A 144 -1.58 0.57 -1.61
C HIS A 144 -0.31 -0.09 -2.18
N ALA A 145 0.85 0.49 -1.90
CA ALA A 145 2.16 -0.08 -2.23
C ALA A 145 2.27 -0.55 -3.71
N PRO A 146 2.19 0.35 -4.70
CA PRO A 146 2.23 -0.02 -6.13
C PRO A 146 3.52 -0.77 -6.49
N GLY A 147 4.64 -0.48 -5.86
CA GLY A 147 5.89 -1.22 -6.01
C GLY A 147 5.75 -2.70 -5.62
N VAL A 148 5.10 -2.99 -4.49
CA VAL A 148 4.82 -4.37 -4.05
C VAL A 148 3.87 -5.05 -5.03
N THR A 149 2.84 -4.35 -5.48
CA THR A 149 1.88 -4.89 -6.47
C THR A 149 2.58 -5.25 -7.77
N THR A 150 3.48 -4.40 -8.26
CA THR A 150 4.23 -4.64 -9.50
C THR A 150 5.15 -5.85 -9.36
N THR A 151 5.80 -6.03 -8.20
CA THR A 151 6.76 -7.11 -7.99
C THR A 151 6.11 -8.44 -7.59
N THR A 152 5.03 -8.42 -6.85
CA THR A 152 4.42 -9.64 -6.29
C THR A 152 3.09 -10.03 -6.92
N GLY A 153 2.49 -9.16 -7.73
CA GLY A 153 1.16 -9.36 -8.31
C GLY A 153 0.01 -9.24 -7.29
N LYS A 154 0.29 -8.77 -6.08
CA LYS A 154 -0.72 -8.62 -5.00
C LYS A 154 -0.83 -7.18 -4.55
N LEU A 155 -2.05 -6.68 -4.44
CA LEU A 155 -2.32 -5.31 -4.00
C LEU A 155 -1.81 -5.04 -2.58
N ILE A 156 -1.98 -5.99 -1.68
CA ILE A 156 -1.49 -5.92 -0.30
C ILE A 156 -0.77 -7.23 0.01
N PHE A 157 0.46 -7.10 0.44
CA PHE A 157 1.29 -8.23 0.87
C PHE A 157 1.69 -8.03 2.32
N THR A 158 0.93 -8.63 3.22
CA THR A 158 1.19 -8.54 4.66
C THR A 158 1.00 -9.90 5.32
N SER A 159 1.89 -10.23 6.24
CA SER A 159 1.68 -11.28 7.24
C SER A 159 0.88 -10.73 8.43
N SER A 160 0.40 -11.60 9.30
CA SER A 160 -0.14 -11.17 10.59
C SER A 160 0.98 -10.59 11.47
N MET A 161 0.63 -9.69 12.40
CA MET A 161 1.64 -8.99 13.19
C MET A 161 2.44 -9.90 14.13
N ASP A 162 1.86 -11.00 14.56
CA ASP A 162 2.52 -12.03 15.38
C ASP A 162 3.64 -12.76 14.61
N ASP A 163 3.59 -12.77 13.28
CA ASP A 163 4.63 -13.35 12.43
C ASP A 163 5.98 -12.60 12.53
N LEU A 164 5.97 -11.35 12.97
CA LEU A 164 7.19 -10.59 13.25
C LEU A 164 8.09 -11.29 14.26
N CYS A 165 7.53 -12.09 15.17
CA CYS A 165 8.30 -12.88 16.12
C CYS A 165 9.13 -14.01 15.51
N ASN A 166 8.97 -14.30 14.23
CA ASN A 166 9.77 -15.24 13.45
C ASN A 166 10.87 -14.52 12.62
N SER A 167 11.01 -13.20 12.76
CA SER A 167 11.97 -12.41 12.00
C SER A 167 13.23 -12.14 12.81
N ASP A 168 14.39 -12.23 12.18
CA ASP A 168 15.69 -11.83 12.77
C ASP A 168 15.94 -10.32 12.59
N LEU A 169 15.30 -9.69 11.60
CA LEU A 169 15.42 -8.28 11.28
C LEU A 169 14.05 -7.66 11.02
N VAL A 170 13.77 -6.54 11.69
CA VAL A 170 12.55 -5.75 11.47
C VAL A 170 12.93 -4.33 11.06
N LEU A 171 12.49 -3.91 9.87
CA LEU A 171 12.69 -2.56 9.35
C LEU A 171 11.39 -1.76 9.46
N ILE A 172 11.40 -0.69 10.24
CA ILE A 172 10.33 0.32 10.23
C ILE A 172 10.74 1.42 9.27
N TRP A 173 10.18 1.40 8.06
CA TRP A 173 10.58 2.33 7.00
C TRP A 173 9.50 3.39 6.75
N GLY A 174 9.84 4.66 6.98
CA GLY A 174 8.96 5.80 6.79
C GLY A 174 7.73 5.83 7.69
N GLY A 175 7.64 4.93 8.65
CA GLY A 175 6.48 4.75 9.53
C GLY A 175 6.74 5.12 10.99
N ASN A 176 5.65 5.36 11.73
CA ASN A 176 5.69 5.54 13.17
C ASN A 176 4.56 4.73 13.82
N PRO A 177 4.72 3.39 13.93
CA PRO A 177 3.68 2.51 14.47
C PRO A 177 3.27 2.86 15.90
N ASN A 178 4.13 3.46 16.70
CA ASN A 178 3.77 3.91 18.04
C ASN A 178 2.67 4.97 18.06
N TYR A 179 2.52 5.75 17.00
CA TYR A 179 1.43 6.72 16.86
C TYR A 179 0.29 6.25 15.95
N THR A 180 0.63 5.51 14.89
CA THR A 180 -0.34 5.20 13.84
C THR A 180 -0.91 3.80 13.95
N HIS A 181 -0.13 2.86 14.54
CA HIS A 181 -0.47 1.45 14.70
C HIS A 181 -0.38 0.98 16.15
N ILE A 182 -0.83 1.81 17.07
CA ILE A 182 -0.68 1.63 18.52
C ILE A 182 -1.02 0.22 19.01
N PRO A 183 -2.16 -0.40 18.61
CA PRO A 183 -2.50 -1.74 19.07
C PRO A 183 -1.53 -2.84 18.60
N ASN A 184 -0.79 -2.59 17.54
CA ASN A 184 0.13 -3.57 16.94
C ASN A 184 1.60 -3.33 17.30
N ALA A 185 1.92 -2.16 17.85
CA ALA A 185 3.32 -1.78 18.14
C ALA A 185 4.00 -2.77 19.10
N HIS A 186 3.27 -3.37 20.03
CA HIS A 186 3.86 -4.32 20.97
C HIS A 186 4.43 -5.58 20.28
N PHE A 187 3.88 -6.05 19.14
CA PHE A 187 4.45 -7.18 18.41
C PHE A 187 5.85 -6.89 17.90
N ILE A 188 6.10 -5.66 17.48
CA ILE A 188 7.43 -5.21 17.04
C ILE A 188 8.42 -5.33 18.20
N TYR A 189 8.04 -4.89 19.39
CA TYR A 189 8.92 -4.93 20.56
C TYR A 189 9.06 -6.33 21.13
N GLU A 190 8.02 -7.14 21.08
CA GLU A 190 8.09 -8.57 21.43
C GLU A 190 9.03 -9.34 20.49
N ALA A 191 9.01 -9.03 19.19
CA ALA A 191 9.97 -9.58 18.25
C ALA A 191 11.40 -9.22 18.64
N ARG A 192 11.64 -7.94 19.01
CA ARG A 192 12.94 -7.48 19.51
C ARG A 192 13.35 -8.20 20.81
N TYR A 193 12.45 -8.39 21.76
CA TYR A 193 12.73 -9.17 22.99
C TYR A 193 13.04 -10.62 22.72
N LYS A 194 12.57 -11.17 21.60
CA LYS A 194 12.92 -12.52 21.11
C LYS A 194 14.24 -12.56 20.31
N GLY A 195 14.89 -11.43 20.10
CA GLY A 195 16.22 -11.33 19.49
C GLY A 195 16.26 -10.70 18.11
N ALA A 196 15.13 -10.28 17.55
CA ALA A 196 15.12 -9.55 16.28
C ALA A 196 15.86 -8.21 16.42
N TYR A 197 16.68 -7.86 15.41
CA TYR A 197 17.31 -6.55 15.31
C TYR A 197 16.32 -5.55 14.70
N LEU A 198 16.05 -4.46 15.41
CA LEU A 198 15.06 -3.46 15.02
C LEU A 198 15.73 -2.20 14.50
N VAL A 199 15.45 -1.85 13.24
CA VAL A 199 15.94 -0.62 12.60
C VAL A 199 14.78 0.29 12.24
N THR A 200 14.90 1.57 12.55
CA THR A 200 13.99 2.60 12.03
C THR A 200 14.69 3.44 10.97
N ILE A 201 14.03 3.62 9.84
CA ILE A 201 14.51 4.41 8.71
C ILE A 201 13.53 5.57 8.52
N ALA A 202 13.92 6.74 8.99
CA ALA A 202 13.05 7.92 9.00
C ALA A 202 13.87 9.21 9.06
N PRO A 203 13.37 10.33 8.47
CA PRO A 203 14.07 11.61 8.50
C PRO A 203 14.05 12.27 9.90
N ASP A 204 13.17 11.81 10.79
CA ASP A 204 13.05 12.30 12.16
C ASP A 204 13.24 11.18 13.18
N PHE A 205 13.77 11.54 14.35
CA PHE A 205 13.85 10.63 15.50
C PHE A 205 12.48 10.58 16.20
N ASN A 206 11.62 9.68 15.73
CA ASN A 206 10.25 9.56 16.21
C ASN A 206 10.12 8.53 17.36
N PRO A 207 8.94 8.44 18.03
CA PRO A 207 8.76 7.50 19.15
C PRO A 207 9.03 6.03 18.84
N SER A 208 8.91 5.58 17.60
CA SER A 208 9.28 4.22 17.23
C SER A 208 10.80 4.02 17.21
N SER A 209 11.57 5.08 16.96
CA SER A 209 13.03 5.06 17.00
C SER A 209 13.59 4.93 18.42
N CYS A 210 12.84 5.35 19.44
CA CYS A 210 13.28 5.26 20.84
C CYS A 210 13.53 3.81 21.30
N HIS A 211 12.93 2.84 20.66
CA HIS A 211 13.05 1.43 20.98
C HIS A 211 13.79 0.62 19.92
N ALA A 212 14.28 1.27 18.87
CA ALA A 212 15.08 0.62 17.84
C ALA A 212 16.51 0.37 18.33
N ASP A 213 17.17 -0.63 17.76
CA ASP A 213 18.61 -0.86 17.93
C ASP A 213 19.41 0.14 17.10
N GLU A 214 18.84 0.56 15.96
CA GLU A 214 19.44 1.56 15.08
C GLU A 214 18.38 2.49 14.49
N TRP A 215 18.74 3.75 14.34
CA TRP A 215 17.98 4.74 13.60
C TRP A 215 18.83 5.28 12.44
N MET A 216 18.34 5.07 11.22
CA MET A 216 18.93 5.60 10.00
C MET A 216 18.21 6.89 9.61
N ASN A 217 18.92 8.01 9.74
CA ASN A 217 18.41 9.31 9.28
C ASN A 217 18.63 9.45 7.76
N VAL A 218 17.54 9.33 7.00
CA VAL A 218 17.57 9.47 5.55
C VAL A 218 17.07 10.85 5.12
N ASN A 219 17.66 11.41 4.07
CA ASN A 219 17.11 12.61 3.46
C ASN A 219 15.79 12.27 2.76
N ILE A 220 14.80 13.15 2.90
CA ILE A 220 13.50 12.99 2.25
C ILE A 220 13.68 12.83 0.73
N GLY A 221 13.06 11.78 0.16
CA GLY A 221 13.16 11.47 -1.27
C GLY A 221 14.35 10.59 -1.66
N THR A 222 15.18 10.12 -0.71
CA THR A 222 16.33 9.24 -0.99
C THR A 222 16.11 7.77 -0.63
N ASP A 223 14.89 7.38 -0.28
CA ASP A 223 14.54 6.01 0.11
C ASP A 223 14.92 4.99 -0.94
N ALA A 224 14.64 5.28 -2.22
CA ALA A 224 15.01 4.41 -3.33
C ALA A 224 16.54 4.23 -3.45
N ALA A 225 17.33 5.28 -3.19
CA ALA A 225 18.78 5.19 -3.22
C ALA A 225 19.31 4.28 -2.11
N LEU A 226 18.74 4.38 -0.90
CA LEU A 226 19.09 3.48 0.21
C LEU A 226 18.72 2.04 -0.12
N ALA A 227 17.50 1.79 -0.61
CA ALA A 227 17.03 0.46 -0.97
C ALA A 227 17.93 -0.18 -2.06
N LEU A 228 18.27 0.58 -3.10
CA LEU A 228 19.19 0.12 -4.16
C LEU A 228 20.61 -0.14 -3.64
N ALA A 229 21.09 0.67 -2.69
CA ALA A 229 22.39 0.42 -2.05
C ALA A 229 22.39 -0.89 -1.25
N MET A 230 21.30 -1.19 -0.54
CA MET A 230 21.13 -2.49 0.14
C MET A 230 21.11 -3.64 -0.87
N CYS A 231 20.34 -3.51 -1.96
CA CYS A 231 20.32 -4.52 -3.03
C CYS A 231 21.70 -4.71 -3.64
N LYS A 232 22.47 -3.62 -3.86
CA LYS A 232 23.82 -3.71 -4.40
C LYS A 232 24.72 -4.54 -3.50
N VAL A 233 24.72 -4.33 -2.18
CA VAL A 233 25.52 -5.13 -1.25
C VAL A 233 25.12 -6.60 -1.30
N VAL A 234 23.81 -6.89 -1.33
CA VAL A 234 23.30 -8.27 -1.43
C VAL A 234 23.79 -8.96 -2.70
N VAL A 235 23.85 -8.25 -3.82
CA VAL A 235 24.33 -8.80 -5.10
C VAL A 235 25.85 -8.92 -5.11
N ASP A 236 26.58 -7.85 -4.78
CA ASP A 236 28.04 -7.83 -4.82
C ASP A 236 28.68 -8.89 -3.89
N GLU A 237 28.05 -9.14 -2.75
CA GLU A 237 28.54 -10.12 -1.76
C GLU A 237 27.87 -11.51 -1.92
N GLN A 238 27.02 -11.67 -2.96
CA GLN A 238 26.30 -12.93 -3.26
C GLN A 238 25.49 -13.47 -2.07
N LEU A 239 24.85 -12.60 -1.31
CA LEU A 239 24.05 -12.93 -0.12
C LEU A 239 22.65 -13.43 -0.46
N TYR A 240 22.33 -13.59 -1.72
CA TYR A 240 21.04 -14.10 -2.22
C TYR A 240 21.05 -15.63 -2.39
N LYS A 241 19.85 -16.21 -2.49
CA LYS A 241 19.68 -17.64 -2.79
C LYS A 241 19.53 -17.83 -4.31
N PRO A 242 20.55 -18.38 -5.02
CA PRO A 242 20.50 -18.47 -6.50
C PRO A 242 19.26 -19.18 -7.03
N ALA A 243 18.84 -20.28 -6.40
CA ALA A 243 17.64 -21.01 -6.82
C ALA A 243 16.36 -20.17 -6.74
N PHE A 244 16.23 -19.34 -5.70
CA PHE A 244 15.10 -18.39 -5.57
C PHE A 244 15.16 -17.30 -6.64
N MET A 245 16.36 -16.76 -6.90
CA MET A 245 16.53 -15.69 -7.90
C MET A 245 16.18 -16.20 -9.30
N VAL A 246 16.57 -17.41 -9.63
CA VAL A 246 16.27 -18.04 -10.93
C VAL A 246 14.77 -18.31 -11.08
N GLU A 247 14.12 -18.80 -10.02
CA GLU A 247 12.73 -19.26 -10.11
C GLU A 247 11.72 -18.12 -9.95
N GLN A 248 11.99 -17.17 -9.02
CA GLN A 248 10.97 -16.23 -8.53
C GLN A 248 11.23 -14.77 -8.92
N THR A 249 12.30 -14.47 -9.64
CA THR A 249 12.65 -13.10 -10.02
C THR A 249 12.97 -12.95 -11.49
N ASP A 250 13.10 -11.71 -11.94
CA ASP A 250 13.53 -11.34 -13.29
C ASP A 250 15.06 -11.20 -13.44
N MET A 251 15.82 -11.46 -12.38
CA MET A 251 17.28 -11.36 -12.38
C MET A 251 17.97 -12.18 -13.50
N PRO A 252 17.48 -13.37 -13.90
CA PRO A 252 18.09 -14.14 -14.97
C PRO A 252 17.92 -13.54 -16.36
N PHE A 253 16.98 -12.60 -16.56
CA PHE A 253 16.70 -12.06 -17.89
C PHE A 253 17.81 -11.13 -18.37
N LEU A 254 18.21 -11.29 -19.61
CA LEU A 254 19.22 -10.46 -20.25
C LEU A 254 18.72 -9.01 -20.41
N VAL A 255 19.57 -8.07 -20.05
CA VAL A 255 19.34 -6.63 -20.19
C VAL A 255 20.29 -6.08 -21.25
N ARG A 256 19.77 -5.44 -22.27
CA ARG A 256 20.55 -4.73 -23.28
C ARG A 256 21.29 -3.55 -22.67
N LEU A 257 22.61 -3.47 -22.83
CA LEU A 257 23.43 -2.40 -22.25
C LEU A 257 23.22 -1.05 -22.95
N ASP A 258 22.79 -1.05 -24.22
CA ASP A 258 22.59 0.16 -25.01
C ASP A 258 21.36 0.99 -24.61
N ASN A 259 20.29 0.34 -24.19
CA ASN A 259 19.01 0.98 -23.89
C ASN A 259 18.45 0.65 -22.49
N ARG A 260 19.12 -0.22 -21.73
CA ARG A 260 18.75 -0.64 -20.37
C ARG A 260 17.39 -1.35 -20.27
N LYS A 261 16.94 -2.00 -21.33
CA LYS A 261 15.70 -2.79 -21.37
C LYS A 261 16.01 -4.27 -21.48
N PHE A 262 15.09 -5.10 -21.02
CA PHE A 262 15.20 -6.54 -21.24
C PHE A 262 15.29 -6.87 -22.73
N LEU A 263 16.13 -7.86 -23.05
CA LEU A 263 16.22 -8.43 -24.40
C LEU A 263 14.95 -9.23 -24.68
N ARG A 264 14.25 -8.87 -25.76
CA ARG A 264 12.97 -9.46 -26.14
C ARG A 264 13.02 -10.07 -27.54
N GLU A 265 12.05 -10.92 -27.85
CA GLU A 265 11.94 -11.55 -29.18
C GLU A 265 11.84 -10.50 -30.30
N GLN A 266 11.11 -9.43 -30.11
CA GLN A 266 11.05 -8.30 -31.05
C GLN A 266 12.40 -7.61 -31.36
N ASP A 267 13.39 -7.76 -30.47
CA ASP A 267 14.75 -7.26 -30.71
C ASP A 267 15.57 -8.20 -31.58
N MET A 268 15.16 -9.48 -31.64
CA MET A 268 15.86 -10.55 -32.35
C MET A 268 15.19 -10.87 -33.67
N GLU A 269 13.87 -10.77 -33.76
CA GLU A 269 13.05 -11.16 -34.91
C GLU A 269 12.06 -10.03 -35.26
N GLY A 270 11.91 -9.72 -36.55
CA GLY A 270 11.12 -8.56 -37.00
C GLY A 270 9.63 -8.61 -36.70
N ASP A 271 9.08 -9.79 -36.51
CA ASP A 271 7.69 -10.06 -36.07
C ASP A 271 7.60 -10.64 -34.67
N GLY A 272 8.71 -10.55 -33.91
CA GLY A 272 8.84 -11.04 -32.56
C GLY A 272 7.91 -10.32 -31.57
N LYS A 273 7.57 -11.00 -30.51
CA LYS A 273 6.70 -10.49 -29.41
C LYS A 273 7.48 -9.71 -28.37
N ASP A 274 6.80 -8.80 -27.72
CA ASP A 274 7.37 -7.96 -26.67
C ASP A 274 7.32 -8.59 -25.27
N ASP A 275 6.60 -9.70 -25.10
CA ASP A 275 6.44 -10.46 -23.87
C ASP A 275 7.27 -11.76 -23.80
N ARG A 276 8.24 -11.92 -24.70
CA ARG A 276 9.20 -13.03 -24.75
C ARG A 276 10.58 -12.53 -24.38
N PHE A 277 11.17 -13.12 -23.35
CA PHE A 277 12.46 -12.71 -22.78
C PHE A 277 13.52 -13.78 -23.02
N TYR A 278 14.79 -13.40 -22.88
CA TYR A 278 15.93 -14.27 -23.10
C TYR A 278 16.79 -14.38 -21.84
N VAL A 279 17.42 -15.53 -21.68
CA VAL A 279 18.40 -15.83 -20.65
C VAL A 279 19.66 -16.39 -21.30
N TYR A 280 20.78 -16.35 -20.61
CA TYR A 280 21.98 -17.06 -21.04
C TYR A 280 22.05 -18.42 -20.35
N ASP A 281 22.02 -19.51 -21.12
CA ASP A 281 22.15 -20.85 -20.61
C ASP A 281 23.63 -21.19 -20.44
N THR A 282 24.07 -21.36 -19.18
CA THR A 282 25.47 -21.66 -18.83
C THR A 282 25.91 -23.06 -19.24
N VAL A 283 25.00 -24.00 -19.44
CA VAL A 283 25.29 -25.37 -19.90
C VAL A 283 25.45 -25.39 -21.42
N ALA A 284 24.52 -24.80 -22.13
CA ALA A 284 24.54 -24.77 -23.57
C ALA A 284 25.49 -23.66 -24.13
N ASN A 285 25.99 -22.77 -23.29
CA ASN A 285 26.83 -21.60 -23.62
C ASN A 285 26.21 -20.74 -24.75
N LYS A 286 24.92 -20.43 -24.62
CA LYS A 286 24.20 -19.63 -25.64
C LYS A 286 23.01 -18.89 -25.01
N VAL A 287 22.60 -17.85 -25.71
CA VAL A 287 21.34 -17.17 -25.44
C VAL A 287 20.16 -18.03 -25.88
N VAL A 288 19.21 -18.24 -24.99
CA VAL A 288 17.99 -19.01 -25.24
C VAL A 288 16.76 -18.24 -24.79
N GLN A 289 15.62 -18.50 -25.40
CA GLN A 289 14.35 -17.94 -24.97
C GLN A 289 13.97 -18.54 -23.60
N ALA A 290 13.59 -17.69 -22.65
CA ALA A 290 13.15 -18.12 -21.34
C ALA A 290 11.80 -18.88 -21.44
N PRO A 291 11.61 -19.98 -20.70
CA PRO A 291 10.32 -20.62 -20.56
C PRO A 291 9.25 -19.65 -20.04
N ARG A 292 8.01 -19.86 -20.44
CA ARG A 292 6.92 -18.97 -20.09
C ARG A 292 5.79 -19.72 -19.38
N SER A 293 5.23 -19.10 -18.34
CA SER A 293 4.10 -19.64 -17.58
C SER A 293 4.36 -21.04 -16.97
N THR A 294 5.63 -21.30 -16.66
CA THR A 294 6.07 -22.54 -16.03
C THR A 294 7.27 -22.25 -15.14
N LEU A 295 7.42 -23.06 -14.08
CA LEU A 295 8.62 -23.10 -13.24
C LEU A 295 9.63 -24.15 -13.75
N ASP A 296 9.25 -24.96 -14.73
CA ASP A 296 10.15 -25.93 -15.37
C ASP A 296 11.02 -25.18 -16.39
N LEU A 297 12.30 -25.19 -16.15
CA LEU A 297 13.30 -24.57 -17.01
C LEU A 297 13.76 -25.46 -18.18
N ASP A 298 13.21 -26.67 -18.32
CA ASP A 298 13.54 -27.61 -19.39
C ASP A 298 15.06 -27.88 -19.53
N GLY A 299 15.74 -27.94 -18.37
CA GLY A 299 17.19 -28.18 -18.30
C GLY A 299 18.08 -26.94 -18.52
N ILE A 300 17.49 -25.77 -18.79
CA ILE A 300 18.22 -24.50 -18.89
C ILE A 300 18.80 -24.14 -17.51
N GLN A 301 20.06 -23.73 -17.47
CA GLN A 301 20.70 -23.18 -16.29
C GLN A 301 21.04 -21.70 -16.52
N PRO A 302 20.14 -20.78 -16.16
CA PRO A 302 20.31 -19.36 -16.42
C PRO A 302 21.49 -18.78 -15.64
N ALA A 303 22.31 -17.98 -16.28
CA ALA A 303 23.28 -17.13 -15.61
C ALA A 303 22.56 -16.00 -14.84
N LEU A 304 23.07 -15.68 -13.67
CA LEU A 304 22.60 -14.53 -12.88
C LEU A 304 23.51 -13.32 -13.04
N GLU A 305 24.71 -13.52 -13.54
CA GLU A 305 25.73 -12.49 -13.76
C GLU A 305 26.49 -12.76 -15.06
N GLY A 306 27.08 -11.73 -15.65
CA GLY A 306 27.91 -11.81 -16.83
C GLY A 306 27.50 -10.83 -17.94
N GLU A 307 28.37 -10.70 -18.93
CA GLU A 307 28.12 -9.92 -20.15
C GLU A 307 28.27 -10.85 -21.36
N TYR A 308 27.31 -10.76 -22.29
CA TYR A 308 27.21 -11.68 -23.41
C TYR A 308 26.95 -10.90 -24.69
N GLU A 309 27.61 -11.29 -25.79
CA GLU A 309 27.37 -10.70 -27.08
C GLU A 309 26.16 -11.37 -27.79
N VAL A 310 25.23 -10.55 -28.26
CA VAL A 310 24.01 -10.97 -28.92
C VAL A 310 23.81 -10.14 -30.19
N GLU A 311 23.49 -10.79 -31.30
CA GLU A 311 23.06 -10.09 -32.52
C GLU A 311 21.59 -9.70 -32.40
N THR A 312 21.28 -8.43 -32.53
CA THR A 312 19.93 -7.89 -32.57
C THR A 312 19.65 -7.28 -33.97
N LEU A 313 18.38 -7.03 -34.31
CA LEU A 313 17.98 -6.50 -35.61
C LEU A 313 18.61 -5.14 -35.94
N ASP A 314 18.88 -4.35 -34.91
CA ASP A 314 19.39 -2.98 -35.07
C ASP A 314 20.92 -2.90 -34.88
N ARG A 315 21.58 -3.81 -34.19
CA ARG A 315 23.03 -3.89 -34.01
C ARG A 315 23.48 -5.13 -33.22
N LYS A 316 24.81 -5.37 -33.20
CA LYS A 316 25.43 -6.22 -32.16
C LYS A 316 25.44 -5.47 -30.84
N SER A 317 24.84 -6.02 -29.84
CA SER A 317 24.80 -5.48 -28.47
C SER A 317 25.46 -6.45 -27.50
#